data_7c3ef9c8e1a1abab3abb3580a16d6314
#
_entry.id   7c3ef9c8e1a1abab3abb3580a16d6314
#
_cell.length_a   1.000
_cell.length_b   1.000
_cell.length_c   1.000
_cell.angle_alpha   90.00
_cell.angle_beta   90.00
_cell.angle_gamma   90.00
#
_symmetry.space_group_name_H-M   'P 1'
#
loop_
_entity.id
_entity.type
_entity.pdbx_description
1 polymer ?
#
loop_
_entity_poly.entity_id
_entity_poly.type
_entity_poly.pdbx_seq_one_letter_code
_entity_poly.pdbx_strand_id
1 'polypeptide(L)'
;MKIYKKSILVCSCTLAIFTLAACGTNQNQTMEKQDKTTIQQDKTDKVNYTGTYSNLNSKESVEDVRKALAAHLDKDSVDTFFNLVNDYNATVGSVGLTGDFSTFTKTEYDVEKITNLWTPKKGDFVGTNCRINSYCLLKNSIEIPNVEKDDSLLFLDNDAIDKGKVFGAEDKDAFDILFSRVKTEATTDVKVHAAKMEQFLSQFKFNENARMLSVVVHDDLDGQSLFIGHVGILVPSEDGYLFVEKLTFEEPYQAIKFATKEDCYKYLDTKYENYTGEGLAKPFIMDNDKWVQS
;
A
#
# COMPACT_ATOMS: atom_id res chain seq x y z
N MET A 1 -20.19 31.49 -26.16
CA MET A 1 -19.89 30.07 -25.95
C MET A 1 -18.39 29.97 -25.68
N LYS A 2 -17.98 29.99 -24.41
CA LYS A 2 -16.56 29.95 -24.01
C LYS A 2 -16.20 28.51 -23.68
N ILE A 3 -15.28 27.96 -24.45
CA ILE A 3 -14.77 26.59 -24.28
C ILE A 3 -13.67 26.67 -23.22
N TYR A 4 -13.91 26.10 -22.03
CA TYR A 4 -12.89 25.90 -21.02
C TYR A 4 -12.10 24.64 -21.35
N LYS A 5 -10.83 24.80 -21.70
CA LYS A 5 -9.86 23.69 -21.77
C LYS A 5 -9.48 23.29 -20.33
N LYS A 6 -9.92 22.14 -19.90
CA LYS A 6 -9.42 21.51 -18.67
C LYS A 6 -8.02 20.94 -18.96
N SER A 7 -7.02 21.50 -18.30
CA SER A 7 -5.66 20.93 -18.30
C SER A 7 -5.67 19.73 -17.35
N ILE A 8 -5.34 18.57 -17.90
CA ILE A 8 -5.12 17.34 -17.14
C ILE A 8 -3.69 17.41 -16.62
N LEU A 9 -3.53 17.57 -15.31
CA LEU A 9 -2.25 17.47 -14.63
C LEU A 9 -2.00 16.00 -14.30
N VAL A 10 -1.20 15.33 -15.13
CA VAL A 10 -0.70 13.99 -14.85
C VAL A 10 0.48 14.16 -13.91
N CYS A 11 0.32 13.76 -12.65
CA CYS A 11 1.42 13.70 -11.68
C CYS A 11 2.27 12.46 -11.97
N SER A 12 3.22 12.62 -12.90
CA SER A 12 4.27 11.66 -13.19
C SER A 12 5.49 12.07 -12.36
N CYS A 13 5.86 11.27 -11.36
CA CYS A 13 7.15 11.42 -10.68
C CYS A 13 8.27 10.99 -11.63
N THR A 14 8.70 11.91 -12.50
CA THR A 14 9.89 11.74 -13.30
C THR A 14 11.09 12.36 -12.61
N LEU A 15 12.04 11.53 -12.20
CA LEU A 15 13.40 11.98 -11.86
C LEU A 15 14.02 12.67 -13.08
N ALA A 16 14.28 13.98 -12.95
CA ALA A 16 15.00 14.73 -13.94
C ALA A 16 16.50 14.42 -13.85
N ILE A 17 17.03 13.68 -14.81
CA ILE A 17 18.47 13.56 -15.02
C ILE A 17 18.92 14.76 -15.87
N PHE A 18 19.63 15.70 -15.25
CA PHE A 18 20.32 16.78 -15.97
C PHE A 18 21.64 16.27 -16.55
N THR A 19 21.71 16.09 -17.86
CA THR A 19 22.99 15.99 -18.58
C THR A 19 23.42 17.39 -19.05
N LEU A 20 24.46 17.93 -18.42
CA LEU A 20 25.15 19.12 -18.89
C LEU A 20 26.26 18.72 -19.88
N ALA A 21 26.06 19.06 -21.12
CA ALA A 21 27.15 19.06 -22.11
C ALA A 21 27.96 20.36 -21.96
N ALA A 22 29.23 20.25 -21.61
CA ALA A 22 30.16 21.36 -21.56
C ALA A 22 31.08 21.33 -22.80
N CYS A 23 31.05 22.40 -23.62
CA CYS A 23 32.13 22.77 -24.52
C CYS A 23 33.12 23.67 -23.79
N GLY A 24 34.40 23.34 -23.92
CA GLY A 24 35.48 23.95 -23.18
C GLY A 24 35.95 25.33 -23.67
N THR A 25 36.66 25.98 -22.78
CA THR A 25 37.88 26.77 -23.08
C THR A 25 38.74 26.91 -21.83
N ASN A 26 40.07 26.74 -22.02
CA ASN A 26 41.12 26.86 -20.99
C ASN A 26 41.21 28.25 -20.37
N GLN A 27 41.40 28.33 -19.05
CA GLN A 27 42.44 29.20 -18.43
C GLN A 27 42.80 28.70 -17.01
N ASN A 28 44.11 28.63 -16.78
CA ASN A 28 44.78 28.34 -15.53
C ASN A 28 44.44 29.34 -14.43
N GLN A 29 44.14 28.88 -13.22
CA GLN A 29 44.64 29.46 -11.96
C GLN A 29 44.46 28.49 -10.74
N THR A 30 45.59 28.18 -10.19
CA THR A 30 45.99 27.91 -8.78
C THR A 30 45.03 27.31 -7.78
N MET A 31 45.51 26.20 -7.23
CA MET A 31 44.99 25.34 -6.15
C MET A 31 44.60 26.10 -4.88
N GLU A 32 43.41 25.80 -4.37
CA GLU A 32 43.20 25.65 -2.92
C GLU A 32 42.52 24.31 -2.65
N LYS A 33 43.17 23.51 -1.80
CA LYS A 33 42.64 22.23 -1.31
C LYS A 33 41.50 22.52 -0.34
N GLN A 34 40.27 22.25 -0.72
CA GLN A 34 39.17 22.02 0.25
C GLN A 34 38.94 20.55 0.40
N ASP A 35 39.12 20.14 1.65
CA ASP A 35 38.89 18.81 2.18
C ASP A 35 37.48 18.30 1.83
N LYS A 36 37.37 17.27 0.97
CA LYS A 36 36.15 16.55 0.76
C LYS A 36 35.99 15.56 1.89
N THR A 37 35.32 15.98 2.96
CA THR A 37 34.75 15.05 3.93
C THR A 37 33.64 14.30 3.24
N THR A 38 33.94 13.11 2.74
CA THR A 38 32.97 12.13 2.28
C THR A 38 32.20 11.66 3.51
N ILE A 39 31.01 12.20 3.71
CA ILE A 39 30.05 11.64 4.67
C ILE A 39 29.56 10.34 4.02
N GLN A 40 30.20 9.24 4.34
CA GLN A 40 29.63 7.92 4.20
C GLN A 40 28.46 7.84 5.16
N GLN A 41 27.27 8.05 4.65
CA GLN A 41 26.04 7.77 5.35
C GLN A 41 25.85 6.26 5.33
N ASP A 42 26.42 5.61 6.36
CA ASP A 42 26.18 4.20 6.68
C ASP A 42 24.75 4.11 7.25
N LYS A 43 23.76 4.10 6.36
CA LYS A 43 22.38 3.82 6.70
C LYS A 43 22.20 2.30 6.79
N THR A 44 22.71 1.71 7.85
CA THR A 44 22.12 0.48 8.39
C THR A 44 20.77 0.87 9.01
N ASP A 45 19.73 0.95 8.21
CA ASP A 45 18.36 1.04 8.71
C ASP A 45 18.15 -0.19 9.60
N LYS A 46 18.20 0.00 10.92
CA LYS A 46 17.88 -1.05 11.88
C LYS A 46 16.41 -1.38 11.71
N VAL A 47 16.11 -2.46 11.03
CA VAL A 47 14.78 -3.03 11.00
C VAL A 47 14.40 -3.37 12.45
N ASN A 48 13.44 -2.64 13.03
CA ASN A 48 13.03 -2.77 14.43
C ASN A 48 11.95 -3.86 14.63
N TYR A 49 11.68 -4.68 13.63
CA TYR A 49 10.72 -5.79 13.67
C TYR A 49 11.36 -7.04 13.09
N THR A 50 10.88 -8.20 13.56
CA THR A 50 11.35 -9.51 13.08
C THR A 50 10.19 -10.24 12.41
N GLY A 51 10.47 -10.91 11.30
CA GLY A 51 9.49 -11.68 10.57
C GLY A 51 10.10 -12.43 9.42
N THR A 52 9.31 -13.29 8.80
CA THR A 52 9.63 -13.91 7.53
C THR A 52 8.60 -13.53 6.49
N TYR A 53 9.00 -13.41 5.23
CA TYR A 53 8.11 -12.99 4.16
C TYR A 53 8.20 -13.91 2.93
N SER A 54 7.14 -13.89 2.13
CA SER A 54 7.04 -14.53 0.83
C SER A 54 6.23 -13.64 -0.12
N ASN A 55 6.54 -13.69 -1.42
CA ASN A 55 5.69 -13.11 -2.46
C ASN A 55 4.70 -14.14 -3.04
N LEU A 56 4.44 -15.22 -2.31
CA LEU A 56 3.48 -16.26 -2.71
C LEU A 56 3.81 -16.87 -4.09
N ASN A 57 5.10 -17.07 -4.36
CA ASN A 57 5.58 -17.61 -5.64
C ASN A 57 6.09 -19.06 -5.53
N SER A 58 5.71 -19.76 -4.46
CA SER A 58 5.89 -21.22 -4.32
C SER A 58 4.57 -21.86 -3.92
N LYS A 59 4.44 -23.16 -4.21
CA LYS A 59 3.26 -23.94 -3.83
C LYS A 59 3.11 -24.01 -2.31
N GLU A 60 4.21 -24.17 -1.61
CA GLU A 60 4.30 -24.32 -0.17
C GLU A 60 3.82 -23.03 0.53
N SER A 61 4.29 -21.86 0.11
CA SER A 61 3.87 -20.59 0.70
C SER A 61 2.40 -20.27 0.40
N VAL A 62 1.92 -20.59 -0.81
CA VAL A 62 0.50 -20.41 -1.18
C VAL A 62 -0.42 -21.30 -0.33
N GLU A 63 -0.07 -22.59 -0.15
CA GLU A 63 -0.87 -23.52 0.65
C GLU A 63 -0.91 -23.12 2.13
N ASP A 64 0.22 -22.68 2.68
CA ASP A 64 0.35 -22.24 4.06
C ASP A 64 -0.50 -20.96 4.33
N VAL A 65 -0.35 -19.95 3.48
CA VAL A 65 -1.12 -18.69 3.59
C VAL A 65 -2.60 -18.94 3.35
N ARG A 66 -2.96 -19.77 2.37
CA ARG A 66 -4.35 -20.15 2.10
C ARG A 66 -4.99 -20.82 3.31
N LYS A 67 -4.29 -21.74 3.96
CA LYS A 67 -4.76 -22.42 5.17
C LYS A 67 -5.04 -21.42 6.30
N ALA A 68 -4.12 -20.49 6.54
CA ALA A 68 -4.26 -19.48 7.58
C ALA A 68 -5.44 -18.54 7.30
N LEU A 69 -5.58 -18.03 6.06
CA LEU A 69 -6.69 -17.14 5.68
C LEU A 69 -8.05 -17.86 5.75
N ALA A 70 -8.15 -19.10 5.23
CA ALA A 70 -9.39 -19.87 5.19
C ALA A 70 -9.89 -20.32 6.58
N ALA A 71 -9.05 -20.24 7.62
CA ALA A 71 -9.46 -20.47 9.00
C ALA A 71 -10.32 -19.31 9.57
N HIS A 72 -10.25 -18.12 8.97
CA HIS A 72 -10.85 -16.90 9.49
C HIS A 72 -11.73 -16.15 8.48
N LEU A 73 -11.60 -16.45 7.20
CA LEU A 73 -12.28 -15.77 6.11
C LEU A 73 -13.08 -16.75 5.25
N ASP A 74 -14.07 -16.22 4.57
CA ASP A 74 -14.89 -16.94 3.61
C ASP A 74 -14.06 -17.54 2.46
N LYS A 75 -14.42 -18.76 2.06
CA LYS A 75 -13.67 -19.51 1.05
C LYS A 75 -13.63 -18.79 -0.30
N ASP A 76 -14.72 -18.21 -0.75
CA ASP A 76 -14.81 -17.58 -2.07
C ASP A 76 -13.98 -16.29 -2.10
N SER A 77 -13.92 -15.56 -0.98
CA SER A 77 -13.03 -14.40 -0.78
C SER A 77 -11.56 -14.81 -0.88
N VAL A 78 -11.17 -15.88 -0.19
CA VAL A 78 -9.79 -16.42 -0.23
C VAL A 78 -9.45 -16.93 -1.63
N ASP A 79 -10.35 -17.63 -2.30
CA ASP A 79 -10.14 -18.12 -3.67
C ASP A 79 -9.98 -16.95 -4.65
N THR A 80 -10.80 -15.90 -4.53
CA THR A 80 -10.68 -14.68 -5.35
C THR A 80 -9.33 -14.02 -5.17
N PHE A 81 -8.88 -13.85 -3.92
CA PHE A 81 -7.56 -13.29 -3.61
C PHE A 81 -6.43 -14.10 -4.28
N PHE A 82 -6.45 -15.43 -4.14
CA PHE A 82 -5.40 -16.27 -4.74
C PHE A 82 -5.46 -16.35 -6.27
N ASN A 83 -6.63 -16.15 -6.88
CA ASN A 83 -6.73 -16.00 -8.33
C ASN A 83 -5.98 -14.74 -8.79
N LEU A 84 -6.11 -13.62 -8.07
CA LEU A 84 -5.39 -12.38 -8.35
C LEU A 84 -3.88 -12.54 -8.12
N VAL A 85 -3.46 -13.20 -7.04
CA VAL A 85 -2.05 -13.55 -6.76
C VAL A 85 -1.46 -14.36 -7.91
N ASN A 86 -2.14 -15.44 -8.31
CA ASN A 86 -1.69 -16.33 -9.37
C ASN A 86 -1.60 -15.61 -10.72
N ASP A 87 -2.57 -14.78 -11.04
CA ASP A 87 -2.58 -13.99 -12.28
C ASP A 87 -1.41 -13.00 -12.31
N TYR A 88 -1.15 -12.31 -11.19
CA TYR A 88 -0.01 -11.40 -11.07
C TYR A 88 1.31 -12.16 -11.22
N ASN A 89 1.55 -13.21 -10.43
CA ASN A 89 2.80 -13.97 -10.45
C ASN A 89 3.06 -14.63 -11.81
N ALA A 90 2.02 -15.18 -12.48
CA ALA A 90 2.12 -15.72 -13.83
C ALA A 90 2.42 -14.64 -14.88
N THR A 91 1.98 -13.41 -14.65
CA THR A 91 2.19 -12.29 -15.58
C THR A 91 3.62 -11.76 -15.49
N VAL A 92 4.13 -11.51 -14.27
CA VAL A 92 5.47 -10.94 -14.05
C VAL A 92 6.56 -12.01 -13.96
N GLY A 93 6.19 -13.29 -13.88
CA GLY A 93 7.13 -14.39 -13.70
C GLY A 93 7.83 -14.34 -12.34
N SER A 94 9.02 -14.92 -12.25
CA SER A 94 9.81 -14.95 -11.01
C SER A 94 10.72 -13.73 -10.83
N VAL A 95 10.40 -12.60 -11.46
CA VAL A 95 11.24 -11.38 -11.39
C VAL A 95 11.22 -10.78 -10.01
N GLY A 96 12.29 -11.02 -9.24
CA GLY A 96 12.44 -10.49 -7.88
C GLY A 96 11.45 -11.04 -6.86
N LEU A 97 10.70 -12.12 -7.19
CA LEU A 97 9.73 -12.72 -6.28
C LEU A 97 10.37 -13.81 -5.42
N THR A 98 10.17 -13.66 -4.10
CA THR A 98 10.56 -14.69 -3.11
C THR A 98 9.45 -15.74 -3.05
N GLY A 99 9.82 -17.03 -3.24
CA GLY A 99 8.89 -18.16 -3.21
C GLY A 99 8.53 -18.55 -1.79
N ASP A 100 9.44 -19.24 -1.11
CA ASP A 100 9.24 -19.69 0.26
C ASP A 100 9.44 -18.55 1.28
N PHE A 101 8.94 -18.76 2.50
CA PHE A 101 9.17 -17.81 3.57
C PHE A 101 10.66 -17.72 3.91
N SER A 102 11.21 -16.52 3.86
CA SER A 102 12.59 -16.19 4.19
C SER A 102 12.64 -15.01 5.16
N THR A 103 13.78 -14.84 5.83
CA THR A 103 13.99 -13.70 6.74
C THR A 103 13.64 -12.39 6.04
N PHE A 104 12.85 -11.57 6.70
CA PHE A 104 12.44 -10.28 6.16
C PHE A 104 13.66 -9.37 5.97
N THR A 105 13.81 -8.89 4.75
CA THR A 105 14.79 -7.87 4.38
C THR A 105 14.08 -6.75 3.65
N LYS A 106 14.61 -5.54 3.69
CA LYS A 106 14.09 -4.45 2.86
C LYS A 106 14.20 -4.90 1.40
N THR A 107 13.04 -5.11 0.77
CA THR A 107 12.96 -5.58 -0.61
C THR A 107 12.66 -4.39 -1.51
N GLU A 108 13.50 -4.19 -2.52
CA GLU A 108 13.23 -3.26 -3.61
C GLU A 108 12.86 -4.07 -4.86
N TYR A 109 11.74 -3.72 -5.47
CA TYR A 109 11.25 -4.37 -6.68
C TYR A 109 11.59 -3.51 -7.91
N ASP A 110 12.00 -4.17 -8.98
CA ASP A 110 12.26 -3.54 -10.28
C ASP A 110 10.91 -3.26 -10.98
N VAL A 111 10.29 -2.14 -10.60
CA VAL A 111 8.97 -1.72 -11.10
C VAL A 111 8.98 -1.53 -12.61
N GLU A 112 10.07 -1.02 -13.20
CA GLU A 112 10.19 -0.86 -14.64
C GLU A 112 10.13 -2.22 -15.35
N LYS A 113 10.87 -3.19 -14.84
CA LYS A 113 10.87 -4.55 -15.39
C LYS A 113 9.52 -5.23 -15.22
N ILE A 114 8.86 -5.06 -14.08
CA ILE A 114 7.51 -5.57 -13.83
C ILE A 114 6.53 -4.96 -14.84
N THR A 115 6.54 -3.65 -15.03
CA THR A 115 5.68 -2.94 -15.96
C THR A 115 5.90 -3.40 -17.41
N ASN A 116 7.17 -3.61 -17.80
CA ASN A 116 7.53 -4.12 -19.12
C ASN A 116 7.04 -5.56 -19.38
N LEU A 117 6.84 -6.36 -18.34
CA LEU A 117 6.24 -7.70 -18.42
C LEU A 117 4.71 -7.67 -18.38
N TRP A 118 4.15 -6.70 -17.65
CA TRP A 118 2.71 -6.55 -17.44
C TRP A 118 1.99 -5.97 -18.66
N THR A 119 2.43 -4.80 -19.12
CA THR A 119 1.73 -4.04 -20.16
C THR A 119 1.45 -4.81 -21.46
N PRO A 120 2.39 -5.61 -22.02
CA PRO A 120 2.11 -6.38 -23.24
C PRO A 120 1.02 -7.47 -23.06
N LYS A 121 0.78 -7.92 -21.83
CA LYS A 121 -0.20 -8.98 -21.54
C LYS A 121 -1.54 -8.43 -21.06
N LYS A 122 -1.55 -7.28 -20.39
CA LYS A 122 -2.70 -6.72 -19.68
C LYS A 122 -3.23 -5.41 -20.28
N GLY A 123 -2.52 -4.81 -21.23
CA GLY A 123 -2.91 -3.55 -21.87
C GLY A 123 -2.93 -2.40 -20.88
N ASP A 124 -4.05 -1.69 -20.81
CA ASP A 124 -4.29 -0.55 -19.93
C ASP A 124 -4.82 -0.92 -18.53
N PHE A 125 -4.98 -2.20 -18.24
CA PHE A 125 -5.28 -2.67 -16.88
C PHE A 125 -4.02 -2.63 -16.04
N VAL A 126 -3.95 -1.70 -15.09
CA VAL A 126 -2.77 -1.47 -14.24
C VAL A 126 -2.57 -2.54 -13.16
N GLY A 127 -3.50 -3.46 -12.98
CA GLY A 127 -3.51 -4.43 -11.90
C GLY A 127 -4.40 -3.99 -10.74
N THR A 128 -4.24 -4.66 -9.59
CA THR A 128 -4.95 -4.34 -8.35
C THR A 128 -3.97 -3.85 -7.28
N ASN A 129 -4.44 -3.04 -6.34
CA ASN A 129 -3.63 -2.48 -5.25
C ASN A 129 -4.02 -3.05 -3.86
N CYS A 130 -3.45 -2.45 -2.80
CA CYS A 130 -3.69 -2.86 -1.41
C CYS A 130 -5.18 -2.81 -1.03
N ARG A 131 -5.90 -1.73 -1.38
CA ARG A 131 -7.32 -1.55 -1.05
C ARG A 131 -8.20 -2.59 -1.73
N ILE A 132 -8.03 -2.79 -3.04
CA ILE A 132 -8.81 -3.77 -3.82
C ILE A 132 -8.62 -5.18 -3.26
N ASN A 133 -7.37 -5.58 -2.96
CA ASN A 133 -7.08 -6.92 -2.46
C ASN A 133 -7.54 -7.15 -1.02
N SER A 134 -7.42 -6.14 -0.15
CA SER A 134 -7.95 -6.22 1.21
C SER A 134 -9.47 -6.32 1.21
N TYR A 135 -10.16 -5.57 0.35
CA TYR A 135 -11.61 -5.68 0.21
C TYR A 135 -12.02 -7.05 -0.35
N CYS A 136 -11.29 -7.62 -1.32
CA CYS A 136 -11.53 -9.00 -1.80
C CYS A 136 -11.59 -10.01 -0.66
N LEU A 137 -10.69 -9.87 0.33
CA LEU A 137 -10.65 -10.76 1.49
C LEU A 137 -11.78 -10.49 2.49
N LEU A 138 -12.13 -9.23 2.71
CA LEU A 138 -13.05 -8.81 3.79
C LEU A 138 -14.52 -8.78 3.38
N LYS A 139 -14.87 -8.64 2.10
CA LYS A 139 -16.21 -8.27 1.62
C LYS A 139 -17.36 -9.15 2.17
N ASN A 140 -17.12 -10.43 2.43
CA ASN A 140 -18.11 -11.35 3.00
C ASN A 140 -18.04 -11.44 4.54
N SER A 141 -17.17 -10.66 5.18
CA SER A 141 -16.94 -10.69 6.64
C SER A 141 -16.94 -9.31 7.30
N ILE A 142 -17.24 -8.26 6.55
CA ILE A 142 -17.40 -6.89 7.04
C ILE A 142 -18.83 -6.42 6.74
N GLU A 143 -19.49 -5.76 7.73
CA GLU A 143 -20.75 -5.08 7.47
C GLU A 143 -20.48 -3.61 7.13
N ILE A 144 -20.86 -3.19 5.93
CA ILE A 144 -20.69 -1.82 5.44
C ILE A 144 -21.93 -1.01 5.79
N PRO A 145 -21.82 0.15 6.46
CA PRO A 145 -22.96 0.99 6.80
C PRO A 145 -23.48 1.71 5.54
N ASN A 146 -24.77 2.10 5.58
CA ASN A 146 -25.32 2.99 4.55
C ASN A 146 -25.03 4.46 4.95
N VAL A 147 -23.88 4.96 4.56
CA VAL A 147 -23.42 6.32 4.82
C VAL A 147 -23.00 7.00 3.52
N GLU A 148 -22.95 8.34 3.54
CA GLU A 148 -22.42 9.12 2.43
C GLU A 148 -20.94 8.81 2.21
N LYS A 149 -20.55 8.65 0.95
CA LYS A 149 -19.17 8.36 0.53
C LYS A 149 -18.51 9.58 -0.13
N ASP A 150 -17.20 9.67 0.01
CA ASP A 150 -16.34 10.55 -0.76
C ASP A 150 -15.25 9.69 -1.45
N ASP A 151 -15.53 9.27 -2.68
CA ASP A 151 -14.70 8.41 -3.51
C ASP A 151 -13.74 9.19 -4.43
N SER A 152 -13.58 10.49 -4.20
CA SER A 152 -12.82 11.39 -5.08
C SER A 152 -11.35 10.99 -5.27
N LEU A 153 -10.74 10.27 -4.30
CA LEU A 153 -9.38 9.74 -4.39
C LEU A 153 -9.31 8.30 -4.95
N LEU A 154 -10.45 7.66 -5.22
CA LEU A 154 -10.52 6.26 -5.65
C LEU A 154 -10.60 6.08 -7.17
N PHE A 155 -10.36 7.12 -7.96
CA PHE A 155 -10.53 7.07 -9.42
C PHE A 155 -9.64 6.02 -10.11
N LEU A 156 -8.40 5.80 -9.64
CA LEU A 156 -7.52 4.75 -10.15
C LEU A 156 -7.96 3.35 -9.72
N ASP A 157 -8.43 3.23 -8.47
CA ASP A 157 -9.00 1.99 -7.95
C ASP A 157 -10.24 1.58 -8.75
N ASN A 158 -11.14 2.54 -8.96
CA ASN A 158 -12.38 2.33 -9.70
C ASN A 158 -12.14 1.98 -11.18
N ASP A 159 -11.16 2.61 -11.83
CA ASP A 159 -10.73 2.25 -13.19
C ASP A 159 -10.16 0.82 -13.23
N ALA A 160 -9.34 0.44 -12.24
CA ALA A 160 -8.77 -0.90 -12.14
C ALA A 160 -9.84 -1.96 -11.85
N ILE A 161 -10.81 -1.67 -10.97
CA ILE A 161 -11.95 -2.57 -10.68
C ILE A 161 -12.75 -2.82 -11.96
N ASP A 162 -13.07 -1.78 -12.71
CA ASP A 162 -13.88 -1.85 -13.94
C ASP A 162 -13.15 -2.61 -15.07
N LYS A 163 -11.87 -2.30 -15.30
CA LYS A 163 -11.04 -2.96 -16.33
C LYS A 163 -10.74 -4.41 -15.98
N GLY A 164 -10.42 -4.66 -14.71
CA GLY A 164 -10.15 -6.01 -14.20
C GLY A 164 -11.39 -6.84 -13.95
N LYS A 165 -12.59 -6.24 -13.96
CA LYS A 165 -13.88 -6.88 -13.59
C LYS A 165 -13.78 -7.59 -12.24
N VAL A 166 -13.12 -6.93 -11.27
CA VAL A 166 -12.81 -7.53 -9.97
C VAL A 166 -14.04 -7.66 -9.11
N PHE A 167 -14.95 -6.66 -9.18
CA PHE A 167 -16.17 -6.56 -8.39
C PHE A 167 -17.38 -6.29 -9.27
N GLY A 168 -18.58 -6.68 -8.78
CA GLY A 168 -19.86 -6.19 -9.28
C GLY A 168 -20.16 -4.78 -8.72
N ALA A 169 -21.26 -4.18 -9.21
CA ALA A 169 -21.63 -2.81 -8.85
C ALA A 169 -21.89 -2.63 -7.33
N GLU A 170 -22.50 -3.62 -6.67
CA GLU A 170 -22.79 -3.60 -5.23
C GLU A 170 -21.50 -3.64 -4.40
N ASP A 171 -20.58 -4.54 -4.73
CA ASP A 171 -19.26 -4.63 -4.08
C ASP A 171 -18.45 -3.35 -4.31
N LYS A 172 -18.53 -2.74 -5.49
CA LYS A 172 -17.84 -1.49 -5.82
C LYS A 172 -18.35 -0.33 -4.98
N ASP A 173 -19.67 -0.21 -4.79
CA ASP A 173 -20.24 0.82 -3.92
C ASP A 173 -19.81 0.65 -2.47
N ALA A 174 -19.82 -0.59 -1.97
CA ALA A 174 -19.35 -0.93 -0.63
C ALA A 174 -17.83 -0.65 -0.46
N PHE A 175 -17.03 -0.94 -1.47
CA PHE A 175 -15.60 -0.59 -1.53
C PHE A 175 -15.40 0.93 -1.44
N ASP A 176 -16.13 1.72 -2.21
CA ASP A 176 -16.05 3.18 -2.20
C ASP A 176 -16.43 3.77 -0.84
N ILE A 177 -17.41 3.18 -0.14
CA ILE A 177 -17.79 3.59 1.22
C ILE A 177 -16.66 3.29 2.20
N LEU A 178 -16.08 2.07 2.19
CA LEU A 178 -15.03 1.67 3.12
C LEU A 178 -13.76 2.53 3.00
N PHE A 179 -13.39 2.87 1.77
CA PHE A 179 -12.18 3.64 1.48
C PHE A 179 -12.44 5.12 1.21
N SER A 180 -13.60 5.62 1.61
CA SER A 180 -13.95 7.04 1.52
C SER A 180 -12.92 7.93 2.21
N ARG A 181 -12.72 9.09 1.61
CA ARG A 181 -11.97 10.18 2.22
C ARG A 181 -12.75 10.76 3.40
N VAL A 182 -12.07 11.02 4.52
CA VAL A 182 -12.66 11.56 5.75
C VAL A 182 -12.17 13.00 5.97
N LYS A 183 -13.09 13.95 6.07
CA LYS A 183 -12.75 15.37 6.37
C LYS A 183 -12.09 15.49 7.75
N THR A 184 -11.05 16.32 7.82
CA THR A 184 -10.33 16.59 9.05
C THR A 184 -10.00 18.07 9.23
N GLU A 185 -9.10 18.39 10.14
CA GLU A 185 -8.68 19.75 10.52
C GLU A 185 -7.24 20.02 10.07
N ALA A 186 -6.90 21.30 9.87
CA ALA A 186 -5.53 21.72 9.55
C ALA A 186 -4.66 21.69 10.81
N THR A 187 -4.21 20.50 11.20
CA THR A 187 -3.33 20.28 12.36
C THR A 187 -2.36 19.14 12.09
N THR A 188 -1.20 19.14 12.77
CA THR A 188 -0.26 18.03 12.77
C THR A 188 -0.47 17.07 13.93
N ASP A 189 -1.48 17.30 14.78
CA ASP A 189 -1.79 16.43 15.92
C ASP A 189 -2.50 15.15 15.45
N VAL A 190 -1.77 14.05 15.41
CA VAL A 190 -2.26 12.73 15.04
C VAL A 190 -3.49 12.29 15.87
N LYS A 191 -3.59 12.72 17.15
CA LYS A 191 -4.75 12.35 18.00
C LYS A 191 -6.06 12.89 17.46
N VAL A 192 -6.05 14.10 16.90
CA VAL A 192 -7.24 14.71 16.29
C VAL A 192 -7.67 13.87 15.08
N HIS A 193 -6.72 13.49 14.24
CA HIS A 193 -6.98 12.70 13.05
C HIS A 193 -7.42 11.27 13.37
N ALA A 194 -6.76 10.64 14.33
CA ALA A 194 -7.11 9.29 14.79
C ALA A 194 -8.55 9.25 15.33
N ALA A 195 -8.96 10.24 16.12
CA ALA A 195 -10.34 10.33 16.61
C ALA A 195 -11.38 10.44 15.47
N LYS A 196 -11.06 11.17 14.38
CA LYS A 196 -11.92 11.27 13.18
C LYS A 196 -12.04 9.91 12.47
N MET A 197 -10.90 9.21 12.31
CA MET A 197 -10.90 7.87 11.68
C MET A 197 -11.59 6.83 12.55
N GLU A 198 -11.41 6.85 13.88
CA GLU A 198 -12.16 5.99 14.80
C GLU A 198 -13.67 6.24 14.70
N GLN A 199 -14.10 7.51 14.66
CA GLN A 199 -15.51 7.86 14.48
C GLN A 199 -16.06 7.33 13.15
N PHE A 200 -15.30 7.42 12.06
CA PHE A 200 -15.71 6.92 10.75
C PHE A 200 -15.76 5.38 10.75
N LEU A 201 -14.66 4.73 11.12
CA LEU A 201 -14.53 3.27 11.06
C LEU A 201 -15.39 2.53 12.09
N SER A 202 -15.77 3.16 13.22
CA SER A 202 -16.69 2.56 14.21
C SER A 202 -18.10 2.31 13.69
N GLN A 203 -18.46 2.85 12.53
CA GLN A 203 -19.74 2.59 11.87
C GLN A 203 -19.78 1.23 11.15
N PHE A 204 -18.61 0.63 10.90
CA PHE A 204 -18.46 -0.68 10.27
C PHE A 204 -18.41 -1.78 11.33
N LYS A 205 -18.82 -3.01 10.94
CA LYS A 205 -18.58 -4.16 11.80
C LYS A 205 -17.51 -5.05 11.19
N PHE A 206 -16.36 -5.04 11.79
CA PHE A 206 -15.20 -5.79 11.34
C PHE A 206 -15.19 -7.22 11.90
N ASN A 207 -14.48 -8.10 11.19
CA ASN A 207 -14.15 -9.43 11.68
C ASN A 207 -12.96 -9.34 12.66
N GLU A 208 -13.17 -9.79 13.90
CA GLU A 208 -12.14 -9.74 14.95
C GLU A 208 -10.95 -10.70 14.72
N ASN A 209 -11.15 -11.73 13.89
CA ASN A 209 -10.12 -12.72 13.56
C ASN A 209 -9.46 -12.49 12.18
N ALA A 210 -9.97 -11.54 11.40
CA ALA A 210 -9.34 -11.08 10.14
C ALA A 210 -9.34 -9.55 10.15
N ARG A 211 -8.30 -8.99 10.76
CA ARG A 211 -8.22 -7.58 11.08
C ARG A 211 -7.71 -6.77 9.90
N MET A 212 -8.40 -5.68 9.59
CA MET A 212 -7.95 -4.69 8.63
C MET A 212 -6.93 -3.75 9.29
N LEU A 213 -5.65 -3.85 8.91
CA LEU A 213 -4.63 -2.89 9.34
C LEU A 213 -4.46 -1.83 8.28
N SER A 214 -4.73 -0.58 8.63
CA SER A 214 -4.70 0.56 7.72
C SER A 214 -3.65 1.58 8.13
N VAL A 215 -2.90 2.07 7.15
CA VAL A 215 -2.06 3.27 7.29
C VAL A 215 -2.86 4.46 6.80
N VAL A 216 -3.21 5.35 7.71
CA VAL A 216 -3.97 6.56 7.40
C VAL A 216 -3.01 7.71 7.13
N VAL A 217 -3.26 8.44 6.05
CA VAL A 217 -2.45 9.58 5.59
C VAL A 217 -3.30 10.85 5.64
N HIS A 218 -2.68 11.95 6.09
CA HIS A 218 -3.25 13.28 6.05
C HIS A 218 -2.89 13.95 4.72
N ASP A 219 -3.88 14.55 4.05
CA ASP A 219 -3.77 15.20 2.74
C ASP A 219 -4.46 16.56 2.75
N ASP A 220 -3.90 17.55 2.04
CA ASP A 220 -4.44 18.91 1.95
C ASP A 220 -4.51 19.45 0.51
N LEU A 221 -4.39 18.59 -0.51
CA LEU A 221 -4.37 19.02 -1.92
C LEU A 221 -5.64 19.73 -2.37
N ASP A 222 -6.81 19.33 -1.86
CA ASP A 222 -8.10 19.92 -2.17
C ASP A 222 -8.97 20.10 -0.92
N GLY A 223 -8.36 20.36 0.21
CA GLY A 223 -8.94 20.51 1.54
C GLY A 223 -8.39 19.47 2.50
N GLN A 224 -8.58 19.71 3.80
CA GLN A 224 -8.03 18.84 4.84
C GLN A 224 -8.78 17.51 4.89
N SER A 225 -8.11 16.41 4.60
CA SER A 225 -8.70 15.08 4.58
C SER A 225 -7.75 13.99 5.07
N LEU A 226 -8.35 12.87 5.45
CA LEU A 226 -7.67 11.62 5.78
C LEU A 226 -8.11 10.56 4.77
N PHE A 227 -7.19 9.71 4.38
CA PHE A 227 -7.51 8.55 3.56
C PHE A 227 -6.64 7.35 3.92
N ILE A 228 -7.11 6.15 3.63
CA ILE A 228 -6.33 4.94 3.81
C ILE A 228 -5.33 4.83 2.66
N GLY A 229 -4.08 5.23 2.93
CA GLY A 229 -2.98 5.21 1.96
C GLY A 229 -2.43 3.82 1.70
N HIS A 230 -2.46 2.95 2.72
CA HIS A 230 -2.11 1.53 2.58
C HIS A 230 -2.98 0.67 3.51
N VAL A 231 -3.16 -0.60 3.14
CA VAL A 231 -3.96 -1.55 3.92
C VAL A 231 -3.57 -2.99 3.62
N GLY A 232 -3.64 -3.84 4.64
CA GLY A 232 -3.52 -5.29 4.53
C GLY A 232 -4.36 -6.00 5.59
N ILE A 233 -4.38 -7.33 5.52
CA ILE A 233 -5.19 -8.17 6.41
C ILE A 233 -4.29 -8.99 7.32
N LEU A 234 -4.53 -8.89 8.63
CA LEU A 234 -3.85 -9.64 9.67
C LEU A 234 -4.77 -10.73 10.22
N VAL A 235 -4.30 -11.96 10.19
CA VAL A 235 -4.99 -13.11 10.79
C VAL A 235 -4.09 -13.83 11.80
N PRO A 236 -4.65 -14.48 12.85
CA PRO A 236 -3.90 -15.42 13.66
C PRO A 236 -3.36 -16.58 12.80
N SER A 237 -2.18 -17.08 13.14
CA SER A 237 -1.54 -18.26 12.53
C SER A 237 -0.99 -19.19 13.60
N GLU A 238 -0.49 -20.38 13.22
CA GLU A 238 0.00 -21.38 14.20
C GLU A 238 1.11 -20.82 15.11
N ASP A 239 2.01 -19.98 14.55
CA ASP A 239 3.19 -19.44 15.25
C ASP A 239 3.14 -17.91 15.43
N GLY A 240 1.95 -17.34 15.58
CA GLY A 240 1.78 -15.90 15.77
C GLY A 240 0.73 -15.31 14.84
N TYR A 241 1.14 -14.43 13.94
CA TYR A 241 0.25 -13.71 13.02
C TYR A 241 0.76 -13.74 11.59
N LEU A 242 -0.17 -13.82 10.65
CA LEU A 242 0.08 -13.67 9.23
C LEU A 242 -0.54 -12.37 8.75
N PHE A 243 0.28 -11.51 8.13
CA PHE A 243 -0.17 -10.29 7.46
C PHE A 243 -0.04 -10.47 5.95
N VAL A 244 -1.10 -10.16 5.20
CA VAL A 244 -1.10 -10.20 3.74
C VAL A 244 -1.43 -8.85 3.16
N GLU A 245 -0.66 -8.44 2.15
CA GLU A 245 -0.82 -7.15 1.48
C GLU A 245 -0.51 -7.25 -0.02
N LYS A 246 -1.05 -6.34 -0.82
CA LYS A 246 -0.55 -6.01 -2.16
C LYS A 246 0.14 -4.66 -2.04
N LEU A 247 1.40 -4.56 -2.42
CA LEU A 247 2.19 -3.36 -2.10
C LEU A 247 1.70 -2.12 -2.85
N THR A 248 1.69 -2.17 -4.17
CA THR A 248 1.13 -1.12 -5.05
C THR A 248 0.39 -1.77 -6.23
N PHE A 249 -0.02 -1.01 -7.23
CA PHE A 249 -0.56 -1.60 -8.47
C PHE A 249 0.49 -2.45 -9.19
N GLU A 250 1.73 -1.99 -9.24
CA GLU A 250 2.84 -2.64 -9.93
C GLU A 250 3.54 -3.67 -9.04
N GLU A 251 3.89 -3.31 -7.81
CA GLU A 251 4.67 -4.15 -6.89
C GLU A 251 3.88 -5.37 -6.39
N PRO A 252 4.56 -6.46 -6.00
CA PRO A 252 3.93 -7.76 -5.77
C PRO A 252 3.04 -7.84 -4.53
N TYR A 253 2.39 -8.99 -4.42
CA TYR A 253 1.80 -9.47 -3.18
C TYR A 253 2.90 -9.82 -2.18
N GLN A 254 2.58 -9.65 -0.91
CA GLN A 254 3.48 -10.01 0.18
C GLN A 254 2.68 -10.63 1.31
N ALA A 255 3.16 -11.76 1.81
CA ALA A 255 2.70 -12.38 3.05
C ALA A 255 3.85 -12.33 4.05
N ILE A 256 3.60 -11.85 5.27
CA ILE A 256 4.63 -11.73 6.32
C ILE A 256 4.12 -12.45 7.57
N LYS A 257 4.96 -13.30 8.15
CA LYS A 257 4.72 -13.93 9.45
C LYS A 257 5.41 -13.12 10.54
N PHE A 258 4.66 -12.72 11.54
CA PHE A 258 5.12 -12.01 12.73
C PHE A 258 4.85 -12.83 13.99
N ALA A 259 5.72 -12.70 15.00
CA ALA A 259 5.49 -13.32 16.30
C ALA A 259 4.34 -12.66 17.07
N THR A 260 4.19 -11.34 16.93
CA THR A 260 3.17 -10.54 17.61
C THR A 260 2.48 -9.56 16.66
N LYS A 261 1.31 -9.04 17.05
CA LYS A 261 0.66 -7.95 16.31
C LYS A 261 1.48 -6.67 16.33
N GLU A 262 2.14 -6.42 17.44
CA GLU A 262 2.99 -5.25 17.67
C GLU A 262 4.15 -5.20 16.68
N ASP A 263 4.70 -6.36 16.27
CA ASP A 263 5.73 -6.43 15.22
C ASP A 263 5.16 -6.02 13.86
N CYS A 264 3.92 -6.40 13.56
CA CYS A 264 3.24 -5.96 12.35
C CYS A 264 2.96 -4.45 12.36
N TYR A 265 2.54 -3.88 13.49
CA TYR A 265 2.34 -2.44 13.62
C TYR A 265 3.65 -1.67 13.41
N LYS A 266 4.75 -2.11 14.02
CA LYS A 266 6.09 -1.52 13.83
C LYS A 266 6.55 -1.60 12.37
N TYR A 267 6.25 -2.73 11.70
CA TYR A 267 6.52 -2.87 10.27
C TYR A 267 5.83 -1.77 9.46
N LEU A 268 4.53 -1.59 9.65
CA LEU A 268 3.76 -0.58 8.93
C LEU A 268 4.21 0.85 9.30
N ASP A 269 4.42 1.13 10.58
CA ASP A 269 4.89 2.44 11.06
C ASP A 269 6.24 2.80 10.43
N THR A 270 7.21 1.89 10.49
CA THR A 270 8.56 2.09 9.92
C THR A 270 8.51 2.27 8.39
N LYS A 271 7.71 1.46 7.70
CA LYS A 271 7.62 1.48 6.24
C LYS A 271 7.02 2.79 5.71
N TYR A 272 6.04 3.33 6.42
CA TYR A 272 5.26 4.49 5.97
C TYR A 272 5.55 5.79 6.73
N GLU A 273 6.52 5.83 7.66
CA GLU A 273 6.83 6.99 8.52
C GLU A 273 7.07 8.30 7.74
N ASN A 274 7.54 8.20 6.50
CA ASN A 274 7.89 9.32 5.64
C ASN A 274 6.79 9.70 4.63
N TYR A 275 5.60 9.07 4.70
CA TYR A 275 4.46 9.40 3.84
C TYR A 275 3.71 10.63 4.37
N THR A 276 4.42 11.74 4.49
CA THR A 276 3.90 13.01 5.00
C THR A 276 4.58 14.17 4.28
N GLY A 277 4.04 15.38 4.42
CA GLY A 277 4.57 16.63 3.89
C GLY A 277 4.70 17.71 4.96
N GLU A 278 5.22 18.87 4.58
CA GLU A 278 5.31 20.03 5.46
C GLU A 278 3.91 20.46 5.89
N GLY A 279 3.69 20.61 7.19
CA GLY A 279 2.39 21.00 7.76
C GLY A 279 1.37 19.88 7.88
N LEU A 280 1.67 18.67 7.40
CA LEU A 280 0.79 17.50 7.52
C LEU A 280 1.14 16.66 8.76
N ALA A 281 0.14 15.97 9.30
CA ALA A 281 0.37 14.99 10.36
C ALA A 281 1.13 13.77 9.81
N LYS A 282 1.90 13.12 10.67
CA LYS A 282 2.50 11.83 10.33
C LYS A 282 1.42 10.77 10.07
N PRO A 283 1.69 9.79 9.20
CA PRO A 283 0.83 8.62 9.07
C PRO A 283 0.65 7.92 10.41
N PHE A 284 -0.49 7.25 10.58
CA PHE A 284 -0.80 6.47 11.78
C PHE A 284 -1.54 5.19 11.41
N ILE A 285 -1.48 4.22 12.32
CA ILE A 285 -2.02 2.87 12.08
C ILE A 285 -3.40 2.75 12.74
N MET A 286 -4.37 2.22 11.99
CA MET A 286 -5.64 1.73 12.52
C MET A 286 -5.66 0.21 12.49
N ASP A 287 -6.11 -0.43 13.57
CA ASP A 287 -6.42 -1.84 13.66
C ASP A 287 -7.95 -1.98 13.72
N ASN A 288 -8.57 -2.33 12.61
CA ASN A 288 -9.99 -2.16 12.38
C ASN A 288 -10.41 -0.69 12.63
N ASP A 289 -11.27 -0.47 13.61
CA ASP A 289 -11.76 0.86 14.02
C ASP A 289 -10.97 1.50 15.17
N LYS A 290 -9.84 0.93 15.59
CA LYS A 290 -9.05 1.42 16.72
C LYS A 290 -7.71 1.97 16.30
N TRP A 291 -7.37 3.14 16.84
CA TRP A 291 -6.04 3.71 16.67
C TRP A 291 -4.99 2.93 17.46
N VAL A 292 -3.93 2.50 16.78
CA VAL A 292 -2.75 1.90 17.41
C VAL A 292 -1.86 3.02 17.91
N GLN A 293 -1.78 3.18 19.23
CA GLN A 293 -0.87 4.15 19.85
C GLN A 293 0.52 3.52 19.93
N SER A 294 1.47 4.05 19.17
CA SER A 294 2.90 3.69 19.20
C SER A 294 3.65 4.45 20.28
#